data_538362a1968812262a9162575bfd3e0b
#
_entry.id   538362a1968812262a9162575bfd3e0b
#
_cell.length_a   1.000
_cell.length_b   1.000
_cell.length_c   1.000
_cell.angle_alpha   90.00
_cell.angle_beta   90.00
_cell.angle_gamma   90.00
#
_symmetry.space_group_name_H-M   'P 1'
#
loop_
_entity.id
_entity.type
_entity.pdbx_description
1 polymer ?
#
loop_
_entity_poly.entity_id
_entity_poly.type
_entity_poly.pdbx_seq_one_letter_code
_entity_poly.pdbx_strand_id
1 'polypeptide(L)'
;MKKGFYSIGSIIILLLAAVIFVLVPAVAGVEGTGRYPDYGSYNGKPIRYEERSPFYNAAIRAIENYEQQGYDFSNPTFAQFLYSQAFEQAFTNVVGMYALTYFTESTGYKVPETAVDRKIRQKEQFLDISGEFSPAIYESLSEADKRDLRKSISEELTQMRSYEDIFGSLAEVGSKHLYGLKASTAEIDFINKMSDKLYALDAAAFDMSTYPDSEKVAFGKANKDLFVKYNLKVISCDTEAKAKEVLKRIKNSEITFEDAIPEYSTKHYGDPETGVLSANFKYQLENAFTNAEDVSKVTSLATGDLSEILETASAWCIFKATEAPTEPNFDDEFTVSNVYDYLRTREKSVIENYFENQAKDFVAKANTDGFENACNTFPVKTNSYPAFALNYNNTSLIGHNPLSDDQLLSSAVTTDDLYKTAFKLKKGEVSSPVVLSGSNIVVVFRCSDVVTAEKTDDDREACANTINMSSKSSINSTILASDKIKDNSAEFLKVFLGKQS
;
A
#
# COMPACT_ATOMS: atom_id res chain seq x y z
N MET A 1 -11.44 -39.47 -25.45
CA MET A 1 -11.85 -38.20 -26.03
C MET A 1 -11.28 -37.00 -25.26
N LYS A 2 -9.98 -36.92 -25.03
CA LYS A 2 -9.33 -35.77 -24.36
C LYS A 2 -8.14 -35.17 -25.16
N LYS A 3 -7.79 -35.72 -26.31
CA LYS A 3 -6.69 -35.22 -27.16
C LYS A 3 -7.11 -34.11 -28.16
N GLY A 4 -8.40 -33.92 -28.39
CA GLY A 4 -8.89 -32.88 -29.33
C GLY A 4 -8.97 -31.47 -28.75
N PHE A 5 -9.14 -31.36 -27.43
CA PHE A 5 -9.29 -30.06 -26.78
C PHE A 5 -7.97 -29.27 -26.70
N TYR A 6 -6.85 -29.99 -26.48
CA TYR A 6 -5.52 -29.36 -26.45
C TYR A 6 -5.03 -28.92 -27.83
N SER A 7 -5.42 -29.63 -28.91
CA SER A 7 -5.02 -29.25 -30.27
C SER A 7 -5.80 -28.05 -30.78
N ILE A 8 -7.06 -27.88 -30.37
CA ILE A 8 -7.86 -26.70 -30.71
C ILE A 8 -7.38 -25.47 -29.96
N GLY A 9 -7.05 -25.60 -28.66
CA GLY A 9 -6.48 -24.55 -27.85
C GLY A 9 -5.11 -24.06 -28.39
N SER A 10 -4.22 -24.98 -28.76
CA SER A 10 -2.92 -24.59 -29.33
C SER A 10 -3.03 -23.98 -30.73
N ILE A 11 -4.03 -24.34 -31.54
CA ILE A 11 -4.30 -23.71 -32.84
C ILE A 11 -4.87 -22.30 -32.65
N ILE A 12 -5.74 -22.11 -31.66
CA ILE A 12 -6.27 -20.78 -31.30
C ILE A 12 -5.14 -19.87 -30.76
N ILE A 13 -4.25 -20.40 -29.92
CA ILE A 13 -3.08 -19.68 -29.42
C ILE A 13 -2.11 -19.33 -30.56
N LEU A 14 -1.86 -20.26 -31.49
CA LEU A 14 -1.05 -20.00 -32.66
C LEU A 14 -1.69 -18.98 -33.63
N LEU A 15 -3.03 -19.02 -33.80
CA LEU A 15 -3.77 -18.04 -34.57
C LEU A 15 -3.80 -16.67 -33.89
N LEU A 16 -3.99 -16.61 -32.58
CA LEU A 16 -3.90 -15.37 -31.79
C LEU A 16 -2.47 -14.80 -31.81
N ALA A 17 -1.45 -15.63 -31.62
CA ALA A 17 -0.06 -15.21 -31.79
C ALA A 17 0.20 -14.73 -33.23
N ALA A 18 -0.27 -15.44 -34.25
CA ALA A 18 -0.13 -15.03 -35.65
C ALA A 18 -0.92 -13.73 -35.97
N VAL A 19 -2.09 -13.54 -35.37
CA VAL A 19 -2.86 -12.29 -35.47
C VAL A 19 -2.12 -11.14 -34.81
N ILE A 20 -1.54 -11.36 -33.62
CA ILE A 20 -0.73 -10.36 -32.92
C ILE A 20 0.56 -10.04 -33.71
N PHE A 21 1.20 -11.03 -34.34
CA PHE A 21 2.49 -10.85 -35.02
C PHE A 21 2.39 -10.44 -36.48
N VAL A 22 1.29 -10.74 -37.18
CA VAL A 22 1.15 -10.50 -38.63
C VAL A 22 0.17 -9.37 -38.93
N LEU A 23 -0.96 -9.28 -38.20
CA LEU A 23 -1.96 -8.23 -38.50
C LEU A 23 -1.67 -6.90 -37.80
N VAL A 24 -1.03 -6.90 -36.64
CA VAL A 24 -0.73 -5.66 -35.90
C VAL A 24 0.25 -4.77 -36.70
N PRO A 25 1.33 -5.27 -37.31
CA PRO A 25 2.16 -4.44 -38.20
C PRO A 25 1.49 -4.07 -39.51
N ALA A 26 0.55 -4.90 -40.02
CA ALA A 26 -0.07 -4.71 -41.33
C ALA A 26 -1.25 -3.73 -41.34
N VAL A 27 -1.94 -3.56 -40.19
CA VAL A 27 -3.12 -2.67 -40.07
C VAL A 27 -2.73 -1.29 -39.53
N ALA A 28 -1.61 -1.17 -38.82
CA ALA A 28 -1.09 0.11 -38.38
C ALA A 28 -0.26 0.77 -39.48
N GLY A 29 -0.89 1.46 -40.40
CA GLY A 29 -0.24 2.36 -41.34
C GLY A 29 0.50 3.52 -40.62
N VAL A 30 1.55 3.19 -39.89
CA VAL A 30 2.48 4.13 -39.28
C VAL A 30 3.66 4.25 -40.24
N GLU A 31 3.73 5.32 -40.96
CA GLU A 31 4.96 5.81 -41.57
C GLU A 31 5.98 6.08 -40.42
N GLY A 32 6.86 5.12 -40.16
CA GLY A 32 7.91 5.20 -39.17
C GLY A 32 8.22 3.81 -38.60
N THR A 33 9.33 3.25 -39.06
CA THR A 33 10.05 2.04 -38.58
C THR A 33 9.30 1.19 -37.53
N GLY A 34 8.32 0.42 -37.87
CA GLY A 34 7.48 -0.57 -37.12
C GLY A 34 7.84 -1.03 -35.70
N ARG A 35 8.55 -0.23 -34.96
CA ARG A 35 9.16 -0.51 -33.65
C ARG A 35 8.30 0.07 -32.52
N TYR A 36 8.04 -0.72 -31.49
CA TYR A 36 7.46 -0.19 -30.27
C TYR A 36 8.46 0.76 -29.57
N PRO A 37 8.00 1.79 -28.84
CA PRO A 37 8.88 2.59 -27.99
C PRO A 37 9.56 1.68 -26.97
N ASP A 38 10.76 2.10 -26.50
CA ASP A 38 11.43 1.37 -25.43
C ASP A 38 10.53 1.37 -24.18
N TYR A 39 10.31 0.21 -23.55
CA TYR A 39 9.51 0.12 -22.32
C TYR A 39 10.16 0.90 -21.17
N GLY A 40 11.46 1.00 -21.21
CA GLY A 40 12.25 1.75 -20.25
C GLY A 40 13.75 1.55 -20.48
N SER A 41 14.55 1.88 -19.47
CA SER A 41 16.00 1.61 -19.49
C SER A 41 16.56 1.47 -18.08
N TYR A 42 17.71 0.80 -17.97
CA TYR A 42 18.53 0.78 -16.76
C TYR A 42 19.93 1.29 -17.08
N ASN A 43 20.40 2.33 -16.38
CA ASN A 43 21.70 2.98 -16.59
C ASN A 43 21.99 3.28 -18.08
N GLY A 44 20.99 3.78 -18.81
CA GLY A 44 21.07 4.08 -20.25
C GLY A 44 20.96 2.88 -21.18
N LYS A 45 20.97 1.63 -20.68
CA LYS A 45 20.73 0.42 -21.50
C LYS A 45 19.23 0.26 -21.73
N PRO A 46 18.75 0.33 -22.99
CA PRO A 46 17.32 0.28 -23.26
C PRO A 46 16.72 -1.11 -23.04
N ILE A 47 15.45 -1.14 -22.62
CA ILE A 47 14.64 -2.34 -22.43
C ILE A 47 13.55 -2.32 -23.51
N ARG A 48 13.69 -3.20 -24.50
CA ARG A 48 12.91 -3.19 -25.74
C ARG A 48 12.09 -4.44 -25.90
N TYR A 49 10.88 -4.25 -26.40
CA TYR A 49 10.02 -5.35 -26.81
C TYR A 49 10.38 -5.75 -28.27
N GLU A 50 11.51 -6.43 -28.42
CA GLU A 50 12.02 -6.95 -29.67
C GLU A 50 12.14 -8.47 -29.56
N GLU A 51 11.84 -9.18 -30.65
CA GLU A 51 11.95 -10.64 -30.69
C GLU A 51 13.33 -11.11 -30.16
N ARG A 52 13.33 -12.10 -29.28
CA ARG A 52 14.51 -12.66 -28.59
C ARG A 52 15.19 -11.72 -27.58
N SER A 53 14.69 -10.49 -27.38
CA SER A 53 15.23 -9.67 -26.28
C SER A 53 14.90 -10.29 -24.91
N PRO A 54 15.68 -10.01 -23.87
CA PRO A 54 15.36 -10.47 -22.50
C PRO A 54 13.98 -10.05 -22.03
N PHE A 55 13.57 -8.84 -22.39
CA PHE A 55 12.26 -8.30 -22.03
C PHE A 55 11.11 -9.02 -22.75
N TYR A 56 11.25 -9.23 -24.06
CA TYR A 56 10.28 -9.99 -24.85
C TYR A 56 10.09 -11.40 -24.27
N ASN A 57 11.20 -12.12 -24.05
CA ASN A 57 11.16 -13.48 -23.52
C ASN A 57 10.54 -13.53 -22.11
N ALA A 58 10.83 -12.55 -21.26
CA ALA A 58 10.25 -12.46 -19.93
C ALA A 58 8.75 -12.16 -19.97
N ALA A 59 8.31 -11.26 -20.86
CA ALA A 59 6.91 -10.91 -21.04
C ALA A 59 6.09 -12.10 -21.56
N ILE A 60 6.59 -12.81 -22.58
CA ILE A 60 5.92 -14.01 -23.09
C ILE A 60 5.77 -15.07 -22.00
N ARG A 61 6.82 -15.35 -21.23
CA ARG A 61 6.75 -16.31 -20.11
C ARG A 61 5.72 -15.88 -19.05
N ALA A 62 5.62 -14.58 -18.75
CA ALA A 62 4.64 -14.08 -17.78
C ALA A 62 3.21 -14.27 -18.32
N ILE A 63 2.97 -14.01 -19.59
CA ILE A 63 1.67 -14.24 -20.25
C ILE A 63 1.33 -15.73 -20.24
N GLU A 64 2.25 -16.61 -20.67
CA GLU A 64 2.06 -18.06 -20.65
C GLU A 64 1.75 -18.58 -19.23
N ASN A 65 2.38 -18.04 -18.20
CA ASN A 65 2.09 -18.39 -16.81
C ASN A 65 0.66 -18.01 -16.40
N TYR A 66 0.18 -16.82 -16.80
CA TYR A 66 -1.21 -16.43 -16.54
C TYR A 66 -2.20 -17.34 -17.27
N GLU A 67 -1.93 -17.71 -18.51
CA GLU A 67 -2.75 -18.66 -19.28
C GLU A 67 -2.79 -20.05 -18.61
N GLN A 68 -1.65 -20.56 -18.12
CA GLN A 68 -1.56 -21.82 -17.39
C GLN A 68 -2.31 -21.79 -16.06
N GLN A 69 -2.40 -20.64 -15.42
CA GLN A 69 -3.21 -20.42 -14.21
C GLN A 69 -4.70 -20.28 -14.50
N GLY A 70 -5.10 -20.30 -15.78
CA GLY A 70 -6.50 -20.25 -16.20
C GLY A 70 -7.08 -18.84 -16.34
N TYR A 71 -6.25 -17.81 -16.40
CA TYR A 71 -6.71 -16.46 -16.68
C TYR A 71 -7.16 -16.34 -18.14
N ASP A 72 -8.29 -15.69 -18.36
CA ASP A 72 -8.91 -15.52 -19.68
C ASP A 72 -8.57 -14.17 -20.29
N PHE A 73 -7.87 -14.21 -21.41
CA PHE A 73 -7.50 -13.05 -22.22
C PHE A 73 -8.57 -12.66 -23.27
N SER A 74 -9.72 -13.35 -23.31
CA SER A 74 -10.79 -13.04 -24.26
C SER A 74 -11.57 -11.77 -23.93
N ASN A 75 -11.61 -11.36 -22.66
CA ASN A 75 -12.21 -10.10 -22.24
C ASN A 75 -11.21 -8.95 -22.44
N PRO A 76 -11.48 -7.98 -23.33
CA PRO A 76 -10.51 -6.93 -23.67
C PRO A 76 -10.03 -6.09 -22.48
N THR A 77 -10.94 -5.73 -21.57
CA THR A 77 -10.61 -4.90 -20.40
C THR A 77 -9.71 -5.67 -19.41
N PHE A 78 -10.02 -6.95 -19.19
CA PHE A 78 -9.25 -7.80 -18.32
C PHE A 78 -7.90 -8.20 -18.96
N ALA A 79 -7.89 -8.46 -20.26
CA ALA A 79 -6.67 -8.71 -21.01
C ALA A 79 -5.68 -7.53 -20.94
N GLN A 80 -6.15 -6.29 -21.02
CA GLN A 80 -5.31 -5.10 -20.87
C GLN A 80 -4.62 -5.07 -19.49
N PHE A 81 -5.35 -5.40 -18.44
CA PHE A 81 -4.81 -5.48 -17.10
C PHE A 81 -3.73 -6.58 -17.00
N LEU A 82 -4.01 -7.79 -17.51
CA LEU A 82 -3.06 -8.90 -17.49
C LEU A 82 -1.79 -8.61 -18.30
N TYR A 83 -1.92 -8.01 -19.48
CA TYR A 83 -0.76 -7.58 -20.26
C TYR A 83 0.08 -6.54 -19.52
N SER A 84 -0.57 -5.55 -18.89
CA SER A 84 0.15 -4.55 -18.11
C SER A 84 0.95 -5.19 -16.96
N GLN A 85 0.35 -6.14 -16.23
CA GLN A 85 1.02 -6.88 -15.17
C GLN A 85 2.17 -7.75 -15.70
N ALA A 86 1.96 -8.45 -16.83
CA ALA A 86 3.00 -9.27 -17.44
C ALA A 86 4.22 -8.44 -17.89
N PHE A 87 3.97 -7.28 -18.50
CA PHE A 87 5.04 -6.36 -18.92
C PHE A 87 5.76 -5.73 -17.73
N GLU A 88 5.04 -5.35 -16.68
CA GLU A 88 5.65 -4.82 -15.45
C GLU A 88 6.53 -5.86 -14.77
N GLN A 89 6.06 -7.10 -14.65
CA GLN A 89 6.85 -8.21 -14.13
C GLN A 89 8.10 -8.48 -14.99
N ALA A 90 7.95 -8.48 -16.29
CA ALA A 90 9.07 -8.64 -17.23
C ALA A 90 10.09 -7.50 -17.09
N PHE A 91 9.62 -6.26 -16.97
CA PHE A 91 10.46 -5.08 -16.78
C PHE A 91 11.26 -5.18 -15.49
N THR A 92 10.61 -5.48 -14.37
CA THR A 92 11.25 -5.68 -13.07
C THR A 92 12.34 -6.75 -13.15
N ASN A 93 12.07 -7.88 -13.79
CA ASN A 93 13.03 -8.96 -13.96
C ASN A 93 14.26 -8.52 -14.79
N VAL A 94 14.03 -7.82 -15.88
CA VAL A 94 15.12 -7.35 -16.77
C VAL A 94 15.93 -6.23 -16.11
N VAL A 95 15.27 -5.31 -15.41
CA VAL A 95 15.96 -4.29 -14.59
C VAL A 95 16.85 -4.95 -13.56
N GLY A 96 16.35 -5.94 -12.82
CA GLY A 96 17.14 -6.71 -11.86
C GLY A 96 18.37 -7.37 -12.50
N MET A 97 18.18 -8.04 -13.64
CA MET A 97 19.26 -8.66 -14.40
C MET A 97 20.31 -7.64 -14.87
N TYR A 98 19.88 -6.50 -15.42
CA TYR A 98 20.79 -5.46 -15.88
C TYR A 98 21.55 -4.80 -14.72
N ALA A 99 20.89 -4.59 -13.58
CA ALA A 99 21.49 -4.02 -12.39
C ALA A 99 22.59 -4.93 -11.83
N LEU A 100 22.32 -6.22 -11.68
CA LEU A 100 23.27 -7.19 -11.17
C LEU A 100 24.47 -7.34 -12.14
N THR A 101 24.21 -7.42 -13.44
CA THR A 101 25.27 -7.46 -14.46
C THR A 101 26.13 -6.21 -14.40
N TYR A 102 25.50 -5.02 -14.36
CA TYR A 102 26.22 -3.76 -14.24
C TYR A 102 27.08 -3.68 -12.98
N PHE A 103 26.56 -4.13 -11.84
CA PHE A 103 27.32 -4.20 -10.59
C PHE A 103 28.58 -5.07 -10.74
N THR A 104 28.45 -6.27 -11.27
CA THR A 104 29.58 -7.19 -11.49
C THR A 104 30.61 -6.61 -12.48
N GLU A 105 30.16 -6.04 -13.60
CA GLU A 105 31.05 -5.41 -14.58
C GLU A 105 31.76 -4.18 -14.00
N SER A 106 31.11 -3.41 -13.16
CA SER A 106 31.68 -2.21 -12.51
C SER A 106 32.82 -2.53 -11.55
N THR A 107 32.93 -3.78 -11.06
CA THR A 107 34.08 -4.26 -10.28
C THR A 107 35.30 -4.59 -11.14
N GLY A 108 35.20 -4.48 -12.46
CA GLY A 108 36.25 -4.85 -13.40
C GLY A 108 36.26 -6.33 -13.76
N TYR A 109 35.24 -7.10 -13.37
CA TYR A 109 35.14 -8.50 -13.72
C TYR A 109 34.99 -8.68 -15.24
N LYS A 110 35.78 -9.61 -15.79
CA LYS A 110 35.70 -10.05 -17.18
C LYS A 110 35.64 -11.55 -17.24
N VAL A 111 34.77 -12.09 -18.04
CA VAL A 111 34.69 -13.55 -18.24
C VAL A 111 35.94 -14.03 -18.95
N PRO A 112 36.66 -15.01 -18.39
CA PRO A 112 37.82 -15.61 -19.08
C PRO A 112 37.38 -16.34 -20.35
N GLU A 113 38.16 -16.20 -21.44
CA GLU A 113 37.89 -16.90 -22.71
C GLU A 113 37.79 -18.42 -22.54
N THR A 114 38.61 -18.97 -21.65
CA THR A 114 38.56 -20.39 -21.33
C THR A 114 37.26 -20.86 -20.69
N ALA A 115 36.56 -19.96 -19.99
CA ALA A 115 35.22 -20.24 -19.44
C ALA A 115 34.18 -20.24 -20.56
N VAL A 116 34.28 -19.28 -21.51
CA VAL A 116 33.43 -19.24 -22.70
C VAL A 116 33.61 -20.52 -23.53
N ASP A 117 34.85 -20.92 -23.79
CA ASP A 117 35.15 -22.14 -24.56
C ASP A 117 34.59 -23.40 -23.86
N ARG A 118 34.73 -23.50 -22.53
CA ARG A 118 34.16 -24.61 -21.75
C ARG A 118 32.63 -24.66 -21.89
N LYS A 119 31.97 -23.52 -21.83
CA LYS A 119 30.51 -23.46 -21.95
C LYS A 119 30.03 -23.79 -23.37
N ILE A 120 30.78 -23.39 -24.41
CA ILE A 120 30.51 -23.78 -25.81
C ILE A 120 30.54 -25.29 -25.95
N ARG A 121 31.57 -25.95 -25.38
CA ARG A 121 31.73 -27.40 -25.45
C ARG A 121 30.62 -28.20 -24.75
N GLN A 122 29.87 -27.55 -23.86
CA GLN A 122 28.76 -28.17 -23.12
C GLN A 122 27.38 -27.92 -23.78
N LYS A 123 27.32 -27.11 -24.82
CA LYS A 123 26.02 -26.82 -25.49
C LYS A 123 25.64 -28.00 -26.41
N GLU A 124 24.43 -28.55 -26.17
CA GLU A 124 23.89 -29.73 -26.87
C GLU A 124 24.02 -29.64 -28.41
N GLN A 125 23.80 -28.46 -28.96
CA GLN A 125 23.89 -28.19 -30.40
C GLN A 125 25.27 -28.43 -31.02
N PHE A 126 26.31 -28.56 -30.20
CA PHE A 126 27.69 -28.82 -30.65
C PHE A 126 28.18 -30.19 -30.21
N LEU A 127 27.31 -31.02 -29.68
CA LEU A 127 27.64 -32.41 -29.35
C LEU A 127 27.36 -33.32 -30.56
N ASP A 128 28.16 -34.33 -30.71
CA ASP A 128 27.93 -35.40 -31.69
C ASP A 128 26.98 -36.47 -31.11
N ILE A 129 26.76 -37.53 -31.88
CA ILE A 129 25.86 -38.64 -31.51
C ILE A 129 26.33 -39.42 -30.27
N SER A 130 27.60 -39.27 -29.88
CA SER A 130 28.14 -39.85 -28.66
C SER A 130 28.05 -38.94 -27.45
N GLY A 131 27.55 -37.70 -27.62
CA GLY A 131 27.48 -36.69 -26.60
C GLY A 131 28.77 -35.92 -26.36
N GLU A 132 29.78 -36.08 -27.25
CA GLU A 132 31.05 -35.38 -27.17
C GLU A 132 31.05 -34.13 -28.05
N PHE A 133 31.83 -33.11 -27.66
CA PHE A 133 31.96 -31.87 -28.44
C PHE A 133 32.56 -32.15 -29.82
N SER A 134 31.85 -31.72 -30.87
CA SER A 134 32.26 -31.79 -32.25
C SER A 134 32.85 -30.46 -32.75
N PRO A 135 34.16 -30.32 -32.90
CA PRO A 135 34.75 -29.11 -33.49
C PRO A 135 34.20 -28.79 -34.87
N ALA A 136 33.92 -29.83 -35.67
CA ALA A 136 33.41 -29.65 -37.05
C ALA A 136 32.06 -28.93 -37.06
N ILE A 137 31.16 -29.24 -36.10
CA ILE A 137 29.85 -28.56 -36.00
C ILE A 137 30.06 -27.09 -35.61
N TYR A 138 30.92 -26.80 -34.66
CA TYR A 138 31.20 -25.43 -34.27
C TYR A 138 31.88 -24.62 -35.37
N GLU A 139 32.86 -25.21 -36.07
CA GLU A 139 33.57 -24.55 -37.16
C GLU A 139 32.69 -24.31 -38.42
N SER A 140 31.58 -25.04 -38.56
CA SER A 140 30.59 -24.78 -39.60
C SER A 140 29.84 -23.48 -39.46
N LEU A 141 29.84 -22.85 -38.27
CA LEU A 141 29.24 -21.54 -38.07
C LEU A 141 30.00 -20.43 -38.78
N SER A 142 29.27 -19.42 -39.25
CA SER A 142 29.91 -18.20 -39.77
C SER A 142 30.68 -17.47 -38.65
N GLU A 143 31.67 -16.67 -39.04
CA GLU A 143 32.44 -15.85 -38.05
C GLU A 143 31.56 -14.83 -37.32
N ALA A 144 30.45 -14.39 -37.96
CA ALA A 144 29.47 -13.54 -37.28
C ALA A 144 28.72 -14.31 -36.21
N ASP A 145 28.22 -15.52 -36.50
CA ASP A 145 27.49 -16.36 -35.55
C ASP A 145 28.39 -16.80 -34.40
N LYS A 146 29.66 -17.12 -34.65
CA LYS A 146 30.63 -17.42 -33.61
C LYS A 146 30.83 -16.25 -32.65
N ARG A 147 30.98 -15.02 -33.19
CA ARG A 147 31.09 -13.83 -32.33
C ARG A 147 29.86 -13.59 -31.48
N ASP A 148 28.67 -13.71 -32.09
CA ASP A 148 27.41 -13.50 -31.38
C ASP A 148 27.16 -14.57 -30.31
N LEU A 149 27.48 -15.83 -30.62
CA LEU A 149 27.44 -16.93 -29.65
C LEU A 149 28.39 -16.69 -28.47
N ARG A 150 29.65 -16.33 -28.75
CA ARG A 150 30.64 -16.05 -27.69
C ARG A 150 30.22 -14.88 -26.82
N LYS A 151 29.69 -13.82 -27.42
CA LYS A 151 29.15 -12.68 -26.71
C LYS A 151 27.95 -13.09 -25.81
N SER A 152 27.00 -13.82 -26.34
CA SER A 152 25.84 -14.33 -25.58
C SER A 152 26.27 -15.20 -24.41
N ILE A 153 27.23 -16.09 -24.60
CA ILE A 153 27.77 -16.93 -23.53
C ILE A 153 28.52 -16.09 -22.47
N SER A 154 29.30 -15.10 -22.89
CA SER A 154 29.96 -14.19 -21.95
C SER A 154 28.94 -13.41 -21.09
N GLU A 155 27.85 -12.92 -21.69
CA GLU A 155 26.75 -12.29 -20.98
C GLU A 155 26.07 -13.27 -20.00
N GLU A 156 25.77 -14.50 -20.43
CA GLU A 156 25.23 -15.58 -19.59
C GLU A 156 26.13 -15.85 -18.37
N LEU A 157 27.43 -16.00 -18.60
CA LEU A 157 28.41 -16.27 -17.52
C LEU A 157 28.56 -15.07 -16.56
N THR A 158 28.47 -13.83 -17.05
CA THR A 158 28.47 -12.63 -16.22
C THR A 158 27.22 -12.59 -15.34
N GLN A 159 26.05 -12.93 -15.89
CA GLN A 159 24.80 -13.01 -15.12
C GLN A 159 24.87 -14.11 -14.05
N MET A 160 25.36 -15.29 -14.40
CA MET A 160 25.57 -16.38 -13.44
C MET A 160 26.51 -15.96 -12.31
N ARG A 161 27.59 -15.25 -12.64
CA ARG A 161 28.55 -14.72 -11.65
C ARG A 161 27.87 -13.69 -10.75
N SER A 162 27.12 -12.75 -11.32
CA SER A 162 26.38 -11.73 -10.58
C SER A 162 25.40 -12.36 -9.59
N TYR A 163 24.68 -13.37 -10.04
CA TYR A 163 23.73 -14.11 -9.21
C TYR A 163 24.44 -14.87 -8.08
N GLU A 164 25.55 -15.56 -8.42
CA GLU A 164 26.33 -16.33 -7.44
C GLU A 164 26.96 -15.44 -6.36
N ASP A 165 27.48 -14.27 -6.72
CA ASP A 165 28.07 -13.33 -5.77
C ASP A 165 27.08 -12.84 -4.72
N ILE A 166 25.79 -12.82 -5.05
CA ILE A 166 24.73 -12.34 -4.17
C ILE A 166 24.00 -13.50 -3.47
N PHE A 167 23.56 -14.48 -4.23
CA PHE A 167 22.70 -15.54 -3.72
C PHE A 167 23.47 -16.79 -3.28
N GLY A 168 24.63 -17.06 -3.88
CA GLY A 168 25.52 -18.13 -3.49
C GLY A 168 24.90 -19.52 -3.63
N SER A 169 24.21 -19.78 -4.76
CA SER A 169 23.42 -21.01 -4.93
C SER A 169 24.10 -22.14 -5.66
N LEU A 170 25.27 -21.89 -6.32
CA LEU A 170 25.90 -22.86 -7.24
C LEU A 170 27.15 -23.53 -6.68
N ALA A 171 27.88 -22.85 -5.80
CA ALA A 171 29.15 -23.36 -5.28
C ALA A 171 29.03 -23.65 -3.78
N GLU A 172 29.14 -24.94 -3.42
CA GLU A 172 29.05 -25.42 -2.05
C GLU A 172 30.27 -26.25 -1.65
N VAL A 173 30.63 -26.20 -0.36
CA VAL A 173 31.56 -27.11 0.27
C VAL A 173 30.86 -27.69 1.50
N GLY A 174 30.53 -28.96 1.44
CA GLY A 174 29.64 -29.60 2.40
C GLY A 174 28.24 -29.00 2.30
N SER A 175 27.70 -28.51 3.41
CA SER A 175 26.39 -27.80 3.48
C SER A 175 26.52 -26.28 3.39
N LYS A 176 27.69 -25.72 3.12
CA LYS A 176 27.96 -24.29 3.14
C LYS A 176 28.19 -23.72 1.74
N HIS A 177 27.44 -22.72 1.39
CA HIS A 177 27.68 -21.94 0.16
C HIS A 177 29.02 -21.18 0.28
N LEU A 178 29.85 -21.24 -0.78
CA LEU A 178 31.12 -20.51 -0.83
C LEU A 178 30.95 -19.02 -1.04
N TYR A 179 29.96 -18.63 -1.85
CA TYR A 179 29.66 -17.25 -2.23
C TYR A 179 28.31 -16.81 -1.65
N GLY A 180 27.88 -15.64 -2.04
CA GLY A 180 26.64 -15.03 -1.60
C GLY A 180 26.81 -14.09 -0.42
N LEU A 181 25.80 -13.26 -0.21
CA LEU A 181 25.73 -12.38 0.94
C LEU A 181 25.65 -13.19 2.22
N LYS A 182 26.48 -12.83 3.19
CA LYS A 182 26.56 -13.48 4.49
C LYS A 182 26.54 -12.44 5.59
N ALA A 183 25.76 -12.71 6.63
CA ALA A 183 25.78 -11.92 7.84
C ALA A 183 27.19 -11.96 8.48
N SER A 184 27.67 -10.81 8.88
CA SER A 184 28.91 -10.71 9.65
C SER A 184 28.67 -11.10 11.11
N THR A 185 29.72 -11.53 11.82
CA THR A 185 29.64 -11.81 13.26
C THR A 185 29.14 -10.57 14.02
N ALA A 186 29.56 -9.37 13.63
CA ALA A 186 29.15 -8.14 14.26
C ALA A 186 27.63 -7.84 14.11
N GLU A 187 27.05 -8.13 12.93
CA GLU A 187 25.61 -8.01 12.72
C GLU A 187 24.83 -9.02 13.56
N ILE A 188 25.28 -10.26 13.58
CA ILE A 188 24.68 -11.33 14.39
C ILE A 188 24.70 -10.94 15.87
N ASP A 189 25.85 -10.48 16.38
CA ASP A 189 26.01 -10.07 17.78
C ASP A 189 25.12 -8.86 18.11
N PHE A 190 25.03 -7.90 17.18
CA PHE A 190 24.17 -6.73 17.34
C PHE A 190 22.69 -7.11 17.45
N ILE A 191 22.17 -7.92 16.53
CA ILE A 191 20.77 -8.38 16.55
C ILE A 191 20.47 -9.23 17.78
N ASN A 192 21.37 -10.15 18.14
CA ASN A 192 21.19 -10.96 19.34
C ASN A 192 21.18 -10.11 20.60
N LYS A 193 22.00 -9.07 20.69
CA LYS A 193 22.00 -8.13 21.81
C LYS A 193 20.71 -7.29 21.89
N MET A 194 20.12 -6.95 20.75
CA MET A 194 18.83 -6.24 20.71
C MET A 194 17.68 -7.13 21.21
N SER A 195 17.81 -8.43 21.08
CA SER A 195 16.81 -9.43 21.45
C SER A 195 17.18 -10.26 22.68
N ASP A 196 18.17 -9.84 23.51
CA ASP A 196 18.56 -10.56 24.70
C ASP A 196 17.61 -10.34 25.90
N LYS A 197 16.98 -9.17 25.97
CA LYS A 197 15.99 -8.83 27.01
C LYS A 197 14.58 -9.06 26.50
N LEU A 198 13.87 -9.93 27.20
CA LEU A 198 12.48 -10.27 26.91
C LEU A 198 11.60 -9.73 28.04
N TYR A 199 10.49 -9.11 27.66
CA TYR A 199 9.51 -8.53 28.59
C TYR A 199 8.19 -9.28 28.46
N ALA A 200 7.71 -9.83 29.55
CA ALA A 200 6.33 -10.31 29.64
C ALA A 200 5.45 -9.16 30.14
N LEU A 201 4.40 -8.85 29.39
CA LEU A 201 3.56 -7.68 29.64
C LEU A 201 2.10 -8.10 29.80
N ASP A 202 1.44 -7.48 30.77
CA ASP A 202 -0.02 -7.46 30.85
C ASP A 202 -0.50 -6.07 30.45
N ALA A 203 -1.56 -6.00 29.66
CA ALA A 203 -2.17 -4.76 29.21
C ALA A 203 -3.59 -4.63 29.74
N ALA A 204 -3.96 -3.41 30.14
CA ALA A 204 -5.32 -3.00 30.44
C ALA A 204 -5.67 -1.83 29.50
N ALA A 205 -6.55 -2.06 28.54
CA ALA A 205 -6.91 -1.11 27.50
C ALA A 205 -8.32 -0.55 27.71
N PHE A 206 -8.41 0.78 27.74
CA PHE A 206 -9.65 1.54 27.72
C PHE A 206 -10.04 1.82 26.27
N ASP A 207 -11.18 1.36 25.85
CA ASP A 207 -11.71 1.56 24.50
C ASP A 207 -12.44 2.90 24.41
N MET A 208 -11.86 3.88 23.72
CA MET A 208 -12.43 5.22 23.58
C MET A 208 -13.75 5.25 22.80
N SER A 209 -14.09 4.17 22.09
CA SER A 209 -15.40 4.04 21.43
C SER A 209 -16.55 3.91 22.44
N THR A 210 -16.24 3.52 23.67
CA THR A 210 -17.22 3.39 24.78
C THR A 210 -17.44 4.69 25.55
N TYR A 211 -17.08 5.84 24.97
CA TYR A 211 -17.28 7.14 25.61
C TYR A 211 -18.73 7.33 26.05
N PRO A 212 -19.00 7.62 27.36
CA PRO A 212 -20.34 7.56 27.90
C PRO A 212 -21.33 8.58 27.28
N ASP A 213 -22.57 8.17 27.09
CA ASP A 213 -23.62 9.07 26.61
C ASP A 213 -23.88 10.22 27.58
N SER A 214 -23.75 10.01 28.88
CA SER A 214 -23.83 11.09 29.87
C SER A 214 -22.84 12.22 29.62
N GLU A 215 -21.61 11.87 29.22
CA GLU A 215 -20.57 12.86 28.91
C GLU A 215 -20.83 13.57 27.58
N LYS A 216 -21.33 12.82 26.56
CA LYS A 216 -21.78 13.38 25.28
C LYS A 216 -22.91 14.40 25.52
N VAL A 217 -23.89 14.02 26.31
CA VAL A 217 -25.03 14.90 26.68
C VAL A 217 -24.56 16.13 27.46
N ALA A 218 -23.63 15.95 28.41
CA ALA A 218 -23.08 17.07 29.19
C ALA A 218 -22.35 18.07 28.28
N PHE A 219 -21.51 17.56 27.37
CA PHE A 219 -20.83 18.40 26.37
C PHE A 219 -21.81 19.11 25.43
N GLY A 220 -22.80 18.37 24.92
CA GLY A 220 -23.83 18.91 24.03
C GLY A 220 -24.62 20.05 24.69
N LYS A 221 -25.05 19.87 25.93
CA LYS A 221 -25.74 20.89 26.72
C LYS A 221 -24.90 22.14 26.99
N ALA A 222 -23.61 21.97 27.23
CA ALA A 222 -22.65 23.06 27.40
C ALA A 222 -22.37 23.84 26.12
N ASN A 223 -22.52 23.18 24.95
CA ASN A 223 -22.22 23.73 23.62
C ASN A 223 -23.41 23.62 22.67
N LYS A 224 -24.62 23.84 23.19
CA LYS A 224 -25.89 23.60 22.47
C LYS A 224 -25.99 24.30 21.10
N ASP A 225 -25.39 25.47 20.96
CA ASP A 225 -25.43 26.26 19.73
C ASP A 225 -24.80 25.54 18.54
N LEU A 226 -23.83 24.61 18.78
CA LEU A 226 -23.22 23.80 17.74
C LEU A 226 -24.19 22.77 17.14
N PHE A 227 -25.18 22.35 17.93
CA PHE A 227 -26.11 21.28 17.63
C PHE A 227 -27.52 21.75 17.29
N VAL A 228 -27.71 23.07 17.08
CA VAL A 228 -28.93 23.59 16.50
C VAL A 228 -29.05 23.06 15.07
N LYS A 229 -30.22 22.50 14.75
CA LYS A 229 -30.51 21.96 13.42
C LYS A 229 -31.19 23.05 12.57
N TYR A 230 -30.60 23.33 11.40
CA TYR A 230 -31.16 24.27 10.44
C TYR A 230 -31.91 23.52 9.35
N ASN A 231 -33.19 23.87 9.19
CA ASN A 231 -34.06 23.27 8.19
C ASN A 231 -33.92 24.05 6.87
N LEU A 232 -32.97 23.59 6.05
CA LEU A 232 -32.53 24.26 4.84
C LEU A 232 -32.74 23.37 3.61
N LYS A 233 -33.09 24.01 2.50
CA LYS A 233 -32.93 23.45 1.16
C LYS A 233 -31.90 24.24 0.38
N VAL A 234 -31.29 23.64 -0.61
CA VAL A 234 -30.23 24.26 -1.42
C VAL A 234 -30.44 24.00 -2.91
N ILE A 235 -30.14 25.01 -3.71
CA ILE A 235 -29.86 24.87 -5.14
C ILE A 235 -28.34 24.98 -5.29
N SER A 236 -27.70 23.95 -5.84
CA SER A 236 -26.23 23.89 -6.04
C SER A 236 -25.91 23.95 -7.53
N CYS A 237 -25.16 24.96 -7.95
CA CYS A 237 -24.76 25.17 -9.36
C CYS A 237 -23.27 24.97 -9.54
N ASP A 238 -22.84 24.54 -10.74
CA ASP A 238 -21.42 24.34 -11.07
C ASP A 238 -20.64 25.65 -11.15
N THR A 239 -21.32 26.76 -11.44
CA THR A 239 -20.67 28.07 -11.63
C THR A 239 -21.47 29.21 -10.96
N GLU A 240 -20.76 30.25 -10.52
CA GLU A 240 -21.36 31.45 -9.98
C GLU A 240 -22.30 32.13 -10.99
N ALA A 241 -21.95 32.14 -12.27
CA ALA A 241 -22.76 32.73 -13.34
C ALA A 241 -24.12 32.03 -13.43
N LYS A 242 -24.14 30.70 -13.32
CA LYS A 242 -25.37 29.91 -13.32
C LYS A 242 -26.22 30.18 -12.07
N ALA A 243 -25.61 30.25 -10.92
CA ALA A 243 -26.30 30.58 -9.66
C ALA A 243 -26.92 32.00 -9.73
N LYS A 244 -26.22 32.97 -10.33
CA LYS A 244 -26.75 34.34 -10.56
C LYS A 244 -27.97 34.34 -11.48
N GLU A 245 -27.93 33.56 -12.55
CA GLU A 245 -29.07 33.40 -13.47
C GLU A 245 -30.30 32.83 -12.74
N VAL A 246 -30.09 31.72 -11.99
CA VAL A 246 -31.14 31.03 -11.26
C VAL A 246 -31.77 31.97 -10.18
N LEU A 247 -30.92 32.62 -9.38
CA LEU A 247 -31.41 33.55 -8.33
C LEU A 247 -32.22 34.71 -8.94
N LYS A 248 -31.80 35.23 -10.10
CA LYS A 248 -32.54 36.28 -10.82
C LYS A 248 -33.91 35.79 -11.29
N ARG A 249 -33.99 34.60 -11.87
CA ARG A 249 -35.26 33.98 -12.31
C ARG A 249 -36.22 33.76 -11.15
N ILE A 250 -35.72 33.31 -10.01
CA ILE A 250 -36.54 33.13 -8.80
C ILE A 250 -37.04 34.46 -8.29
N LYS A 251 -36.19 35.50 -8.19
CA LYS A 251 -36.58 36.85 -7.76
C LYS A 251 -37.59 37.51 -8.68
N ASN A 252 -37.55 37.23 -9.98
CA ASN A 252 -38.51 37.69 -10.95
C ASN A 252 -39.82 36.86 -10.99
N SER A 253 -39.95 35.83 -10.15
CA SER A 253 -41.07 34.89 -10.14
C SER A 253 -41.25 34.12 -11.47
N GLU A 254 -40.17 33.94 -12.22
CA GLU A 254 -40.16 33.16 -13.47
C GLU A 254 -40.10 31.65 -13.20
N ILE A 255 -39.59 31.25 -12.03
CA ILE A 255 -39.53 29.87 -11.54
C ILE A 255 -39.63 29.91 -10.02
N THR A 256 -40.21 28.87 -9.40
CA THR A 256 -40.17 28.72 -7.94
C THR A 256 -38.81 28.16 -7.49
N PHE A 257 -38.49 28.35 -6.21
CA PHE A 257 -37.25 27.76 -5.66
C PHE A 257 -37.28 26.20 -5.75
N GLU A 258 -38.45 25.65 -5.48
CA GLU A 258 -38.69 24.20 -5.47
C GLU A 258 -38.54 23.59 -6.89
N ASP A 259 -39.08 24.25 -7.92
CA ASP A 259 -38.94 23.81 -9.31
C ASP A 259 -37.52 24.01 -9.83
N ALA A 260 -36.79 25.00 -9.34
CA ALA A 260 -35.41 25.26 -9.73
C ALA A 260 -34.42 24.22 -9.17
N ILE A 261 -34.75 23.51 -8.09
CA ILE A 261 -33.89 22.49 -7.51
C ILE A 261 -33.57 21.41 -8.56
N PRO A 262 -34.52 20.61 -9.08
CA PRO A 262 -34.24 19.55 -10.02
C PRO A 262 -33.75 20.05 -11.40
N GLU A 263 -34.05 21.29 -11.76
CA GLU A 263 -33.63 21.86 -13.05
C GLU A 263 -32.17 22.31 -13.06
N TYR A 264 -31.64 22.81 -11.92
CA TYR A 264 -30.33 23.47 -11.85
C TYR A 264 -29.35 22.86 -10.86
N SER A 265 -29.82 22.06 -9.90
CA SER A 265 -28.93 21.50 -8.88
C SER A 265 -28.04 20.39 -9.45
N THR A 266 -26.79 20.40 -9.00
CA THR A 266 -25.78 19.37 -9.28
C THR A 266 -25.71 18.37 -8.13
N LYS A 267 -25.04 17.24 -8.35
CA LYS A 267 -24.83 16.21 -7.31
C LYS A 267 -23.72 16.57 -6.31
N HIS A 268 -23.17 17.78 -6.41
CA HIS A 268 -21.97 18.11 -5.63
C HIS A 268 -22.30 18.57 -4.20
N TYR A 269 -23.46 19.18 -3.97
CA TYR A 269 -23.85 19.61 -2.64
C TYR A 269 -25.38 19.60 -2.48
N GLY A 270 -25.89 18.89 -1.48
CA GLY A 270 -27.31 18.64 -1.28
C GLY A 270 -27.89 17.61 -2.25
N ASP A 271 -29.11 17.19 -1.99
CA ASP A 271 -29.85 16.29 -2.87
C ASP A 271 -30.31 17.06 -4.13
N PRO A 272 -29.97 16.63 -5.35
CA PRO A 272 -30.23 17.39 -6.57
C PRO A 272 -31.71 17.42 -6.97
N GLU A 273 -32.57 16.56 -6.42
CA GLU A 273 -34.00 16.52 -6.73
C GLU A 273 -34.85 17.24 -5.69
N THR A 274 -34.45 17.17 -4.43
CA THR A 274 -35.23 17.70 -3.30
C THR A 274 -34.60 18.93 -2.64
N GLY A 275 -33.32 19.17 -2.89
CA GLY A 275 -32.53 20.23 -2.24
C GLY A 275 -32.21 19.97 -0.77
N VAL A 276 -32.53 18.79 -0.23
CA VAL A 276 -32.36 18.47 1.18
C VAL A 276 -30.87 18.31 1.50
N LEU A 277 -30.44 18.90 2.61
CA LEU A 277 -29.08 18.70 3.13
C LEU A 277 -29.04 17.54 4.11
N SER A 278 -28.08 16.64 3.94
CA SER A 278 -27.79 15.57 4.91
C SER A 278 -27.06 16.10 6.15
N ALA A 279 -26.30 17.18 6.00
CA ALA A 279 -25.51 17.83 7.05
C ALA A 279 -26.13 19.20 7.34
N ASN A 280 -26.82 19.35 8.47
CA ASN A 280 -27.62 20.54 8.77
C ASN A 280 -27.47 21.08 10.20
N PHE A 281 -26.56 20.52 11.00
CA PHE A 281 -26.12 21.16 12.24
C PHE A 281 -25.16 22.33 11.96
N LYS A 282 -25.14 23.35 12.82
CA LYS A 282 -24.25 24.50 12.63
C LYS A 282 -22.81 24.11 12.35
N TYR A 283 -22.23 23.22 13.16
CA TYR A 283 -20.83 22.78 12.99
C TYR A 283 -20.58 22.04 11.65
N GLN A 284 -21.61 21.39 11.09
CA GLN A 284 -21.53 20.72 9.79
C GLN A 284 -21.59 21.74 8.65
N LEU A 285 -22.46 22.75 8.79
CA LEU A 285 -22.59 23.85 7.82
C LEU A 285 -21.30 24.68 7.75
N GLU A 286 -20.64 24.94 8.89
CA GLU A 286 -19.34 25.65 8.95
C GLU A 286 -18.27 25.05 8.04
N ASN A 287 -18.31 23.73 7.82
CA ASN A 287 -17.36 23.04 6.95
C ASN A 287 -17.71 23.09 5.46
N ALA A 288 -18.91 23.47 5.12
CA ALA A 288 -19.36 23.45 3.74
C ALA A 288 -18.85 24.66 2.94
N PHE A 289 -18.65 25.80 3.61
CA PHE A 289 -18.33 27.06 2.94
C PHE A 289 -16.83 27.25 2.73
N THR A 290 -16.47 27.82 1.58
CA THR A 290 -15.09 28.26 1.30
C THR A 290 -14.68 29.39 2.27
N ASN A 291 -15.62 30.29 2.62
CA ASN A 291 -15.43 31.29 3.67
C ASN A 291 -16.27 30.92 4.90
N ALA A 292 -15.63 30.63 6.01
CA ALA A 292 -16.30 30.22 7.25
C ALA A 292 -17.32 31.24 7.80
N GLU A 293 -17.15 32.55 7.49
CA GLU A 293 -18.09 33.59 7.91
C GLU A 293 -19.46 33.47 7.22
N ASP A 294 -19.53 32.79 6.07
CA ASP A 294 -20.74 32.64 5.29
C ASP A 294 -21.79 31.74 5.98
N VAL A 295 -21.40 30.94 6.95
CA VAL A 295 -22.32 30.15 7.78
C VAL A 295 -23.36 31.06 8.45
N SER A 296 -22.93 32.23 8.91
CA SER A 296 -23.83 33.21 9.57
C SER A 296 -24.92 33.71 8.65
N LYS A 297 -24.65 33.85 7.35
CA LYS A 297 -25.61 34.31 6.32
C LYS A 297 -26.72 33.29 6.07
N VAL A 298 -26.45 32.01 6.33
CA VAL A 298 -27.42 30.92 6.17
C VAL A 298 -28.18 30.67 7.47
N THR A 299 -27.45 30.68 8.60
CA THR A 299 -28.05 30.41 9.92
C THR A 299 -28.94 31.56 10.44
N SER A 300 -28.82 32.76 9.88
CA SER A 300 -29.65 33.90 10.21
C SER A 300 -30.90 34.09 9.31
N LEU A 301 -31.10 33.21 8.31
CA LEU A 301 -32.26 33.33 7.42
C LEU A 301 -33.58 33.12 8.19
N ALA A 302 -34.54 34.01 7.96
CA ALA A 302 -35.91 33.78 8.42
C ALA A 302 -36.60 32.71 7.54
N THR A 303 -37.61 32.04 8.10
CA THR A 303 -38.38 31.05 7.35
C THR A 303 -38.94 31.60 6.06
N GLY A 304 -38.63 30.97 4.95
CA GLY A 304 -39.03 31.40 3.60
C GLY A 304 -38.00 32.27 2.88
N ASP A 305 -37.00 32.81 3.58
CA ASP A 305 -35.97 33.67 2.99
C ASP A 305 -34.95 32.89 2.20
N LEU A 306 -34.39 33.56 1.19
CA LEU A 306 -33.29 33.06 0.36
C LEU A 306 -31.97 33.73 0.77
N SER A 307 -30.90 32.97 0.75
CA SER A 307 -29.55 33.53 0.87
C SER A 307 -29.13 34.31 -0.39
N GLU A 308 -28.09 35.09 -0.28
CA GLU A 308 -27.27 35.44 -1.42
C GLU A 308 -26.59 34.19 -1.98
N ILE A 309 -25.85 34.34 -3.08
CA ILE A 309 -25.05 33.23 -3.65
C ILE A 309 -23.82 33.02 -2.78
N LEU A 310 -23.63 31.81 -2.30
CA LEU A 310 -22.53 31.42 -1.41
C LEU A 310 -21.70 30.32 -2.05
N GLU A 311 -20.40 30.44 -1.92
CA GLU A 311 -19.45 29.43 -2.42
C GLU A 311 -19.21 28.36 -1.37
N THR A 312 -19.43 27.10 -1.78
CA THR A 312 -19.03 25.92 -1.00
C THR A 312 -17.79 25.30 -1.62
N ALA A 313 -17.17 24.34 -0.95
CA ALA A 313 -16.01 23.62 -1.47
C ALA A 313 -16.26 22.92 -2.84
N SER A 314 -17.52 22.70 -3.21
CA SER A 314 -17.90 21.91 -4.39
C SER A 314 -18.91 22.55 -5.32
N ALA A 315 -19.57 23.66 -4.94
CA ALA A 315 -20.63 24.27 -5.73
C ALA A 315 -20.89 25.74 -5.33
N TRP A 316 -21.60 26.47 -6.20
CA TRP A 316 -22.17 27.77 -5.92
C TRP A 316 -23.65 27.61 -5.52
N CYS A 317 -23.97 27.98 -4.30
CA CYS A 317 -25.23 27.61 -3.64
C CYS A 317 -26.14 28.76 -3.34
N ILE A 318 -27.47 28.52 -3.41
CA ILE A 318 -28.53 29.39 -2.93
C ILE A 318 -29.31 28.60 -1.91
N PHE A 319 -29.35 29.06 -0.66
CA PHE A 319 -30.06 28.40 0.43
C PHE A 319 -31.41 29.02 0.67
N LYS A 320 -32.37 28.19 1.10
CA LYS A 320 -33.70 28.64 1.57
C LYS A 320 -33.98 28.03 2.92
N ALA A 321 -34.31 28.84 3.90
CA ALA A 321 -34.83 28.35 5.17
C ALA A 321 -36.29 27.90 4.99
N THR A 322 -36.55 26.62 5.22
CA THR A 322 -37.90 26.05 5.06
C THR A 322 -38.73 26.12 6.33
N GLU A 323 -38.05 26.01 7.49
CA GLU A 323 -38.66 26.07 8.81
C GLU A 323 -37.71 26.78 9.78
N ALA A 324 -38.24 27.17 10.96
CA ALA A 324 -37.42 27.72 12.01
C ALA A 324 -36.35 26.72 12.46
N PRO A 325 -35.16 27.18 12.91
CA PRO A 325 -34.15 26.30 13.49
C PRO A 325 -34.72 25.46 14.65
N THR A 326 -34.32 24.21 14.71
CA THR A 326 -34.76 23.27 15.76
C THR A 326 -33.72 23.19 16.84
N GLU A 327 -34.09 23.51 18.07
CA GLU A 327 -33.20 23.34 19.25
C GLU A 327 -32.85 21.88 19.45
N PRO A 328 -31.58 21.58 19.89
CA PRO A 328 -31.13 20.20 20.06
C PRO A 328 -31.88 19.54 21.22
N ASN A 329 -32.39 18.35 20.96
CA ASN A 329 -32.93 17.45 21.98
C ASN A 329 -31.89 16.38 22.35
N PHE A 330 -31.26 16.51 23.52
CA PHE A 330 -30.24 15.57 23.98
C PHE A 330 -30.81 14.29 24.61
N ASP A 331 -32.11 14.08 24.59
CA ASP A 331 -32.75 12.81 24.88
C ASP A 331 -32.93 11.94 23.60
N ASP A 332 -32.64 12.54 22.43
CA ASP A 332 -32.70 11.88 21.14
C ASP A 332 -31.33 11.29 20.76
N GLU A 333 -31.31 9.99 20.42
CA GLU A 333 -30.10 9.25 20.09
C GLU A 333 -29.35 9.86 18.89
N PHE A 334 -30.09 10.37 17.90
CA PHE A 334 -29.47 11.00 16.73
C PHE A 334 -28.67 12.25 17.10
N THR A 335 -29.24 13.11 17.97
CA THR A 335 -28.55 14.31 18.47
C THR A 335 -27.29 13.91 19.28
N VAL A 336 -27.39 12.93 20.19
CA VAL A 336 -26.25 12.44 20.98
C VAL A 336 -25.16 11.84 20.11
N SER A 337 -25.55 11.11 19.05
CA SER A 337 -24.59 10.56 18.07
C SER A 337 -23.84 11.68 17.33
N ASN A 338 -24.52 12.77 16.96
CA ASN A 338 -23.86 13.90 16.31
C ASN A 338 -22.93 14.67 17.27
N VAL A 339 -23.23 14.70 18.58
CA VAL A 339 -22.28 15.22 19.56
C VAL A 339 -21.01 14.35 19.59
N TYR A 340 -21.14 13.05 19.56
CA TYR A 340 -20.00 12.14 19.53
C TYR A 340 -19.18 12.29 18.24
N ASP A 341 -19.83 12.44 17.08
CA ASP A 341 -19.16 12.68 15.82
C ASP A 341 -18.39 14.00 15.81
N TYR A 342 -18.96 15.05 16.40
CA TYR A 342 -18.26 16.32 16.62
C TYR A 342 -17.02 16.14 17.50
N LEU A 343 -17.17 15.51 18.66
CA LEU A 343 -16.06 15.25 19.57
C LEU A 343 -14.95 14.46 18.88
N ARG A 344 -15.31 13.38 18.20
CA ARG A 344 -14.35 12.51 17.52
C ARG A 344 -13.57 13.21 16.41
N THR A 345 -14.19 14.17 15.71
CA THR A 345 -13.60 14.81 14.54
C THR A 345 -12.99 16.17 14.82
N ARG A 346 -13.47 16.88 15.85
CA ARG A 346 -13.07 18.26 16.16
C ARG A 346 -12.44 18.45 17.52
N GLU A 347 -12.91 17.71 18.52
CA GLU A 347 -12.52 17.87 19.92
C GLU A 347 -12.09 16.52 20.51
N LYS A 348 -11.32 15.75 19.74
CA LYS A 348 -10.89 14.39 20.13
C LYS A 348 -10.19 14.37 21.50
N SER A 349 -9.49 15.44 21.83
CA SER A 349 -8.83 15.61 23.13
C SER A 349 -9.78 15.51 24.32
N VAL A 350 -11.06 15.84 24.18
CA VAL A 350 -12.06 15.70 25.24
C VAL A 350 -12.24 14.23 25.59
N ILE A 351 -12.38 13.38 24.58
CA ILE A 351 -12.51 11.91 24.75
C ILE A 351 -11.20 11.34 25.31
N GLU A 352 -10.07 11.72 24.74
CA GLU A 352 -8.74 11.24 25.15
C GLU A 352 -8.46 11.58 26.61
N ASN A 353 -8.70 12.82 27.04
CA ASN A 353 -8.52 13.26 28.42
C ASN A 353 -9.42 12.51 29.41
N TYR A 354 -10.67 12.22 29.02
CA TYR A 354 -11.57 11.43 29.86
C TYR A 354 -10.98 10.05 30.16
N PHE A 355 -10.56 9.31 29.14
CA PHE A 355 -10.00 7.98 29.31
C PHE A 355 -8.59 8.01 29.90
N GLU A 356 -7.78 9.02 29.62
CA GLU A 356 -6.49 9.20 30.25
C GLU A 356 -6.62 9.41 31.76
N ASN A 357 -7.62 10.18 32.23
CA ASN A 357 -7.90 10.37 33.64
C ASN A 357 -8.38 9.06 34.29
N GLN A 358 -9.28 8.32 33.64
CA GLN A 358 -9.67 7.00 34.13
C GLN A 358 -8.49 6.04 34.23
N ALA A 359 -7.58 6.08 33.25
CA ALA A 359 -6.37 5.27 33.25
C ALA A 359 -5.40 5.71 34.35
N LYS A 360 -5.32 7.01 34.72
CA LYS A 360 -4.55 7.48 35.88
C LYS A 360 -5.13 6.94 37.19
N ASP A 361 -6.45 6.94 37.33
CA ASP A 361 -7.13 6.38 38.51
C ASP A 361 -6.91 4.86 38.58
N PHE A 362 -6.94 4.18 37.44
CA PHE A 362 -6.57 2.76 37.31
C PHE A 362 -5.14 2.52 37.83
N VAL A 363 -4.16 3.32 37.35
CA VAL A 363 -2.75 3.20 37.76
C VAL A 363 -2.62 3.41 39.29
N ALA A 364 -3.29 4.40 39.86
CA ALA A 364 -3.29 4.64 41.32
C ALA A 364 -3.82 3.41 42.05
N LYS A 365 -4.93 2.83 41.59
CA LYS A 365 -5.52 1.61 42.18
C LYS A 365 -4.62 0.39 41.99
N ALA A 366 -4.05 0.23 40.79
CA ALA A 366 -3.14 -0.88 40.50
C ALA A 366 -1.90 -0.88 41.39
N ASN A 367 -1.38 0.30 41.72
CA ASN A 367 -0.23 0.45 42.61
C ASN A 367 -0.57 0.19 44.08
N THR A 368 -1.82 0.37 44.52
CA THR A 368 -2.25 0.15 45.92
C THR A 368 -2.81 -1.25 46.15
N ASP A 369 -3.67 -1.71 45.26
CA ASP A 369 -4.49 -2.91 45.44
C ASP A 369 -4.07 -4.07 44.49
N GLY A 370 -3.14 -3.80 43.60
CA GLY A 370 -2.69 -4.75 42.57
C GLY A 370 -3.40 -4.59 41.24
N PHE A 371 -2.71 -4.96 40.17
CA PHE A 371 -3.15 -4.79 38.77
C PHE A 371 -4.46 -5.54 38.48
N GLU A 372 -4.60 -6.80 38.93
CA GLU A 372 -5.79 -7.62 38.72
C GLU A 372 -7.03 -7.02 39.43
N ASN A 373 -6.86 -6.46 40.62
CA ASN A 373 -7.95 -5.81 41.34
C ASN A 373 -8.39 -4.52 40.63
N ALA A 374 -7.44 -3.79 40.06
CA ALA A 374 -7.77 -2.64 39.23
C ALA A 374 -8.53 -3.09 37.97
N CYS A 375 -8.09 -4.14 37.25
CA CYS A 375 -8.80 -4.69 36.09
C CYS A 375 -10.24 -5.10 36.41
N ASN A 376 -10.51 -5.61 37.61
CA ASN A 376 -11.87 -5.97 38.05
C ASN A 376 -12.75 -4.76 38.40
N THR A 377 -12.15 -3.60 38.60
CA THR A 377 -12.85 -2.37 39.03
C THR A 377 -13.19 -1.46 37.86
N PHE A 378 -12.32 -1.39 36.82
CA PHE A 378 -12.49 -0.51 35.69
C PHE A 378 -12.97 -1.25 34.46
N PRO A 379 -13.69 -0.59 33.54
CA PRO A 379 -14.18 -1.19 32.29
C PRO A 379 -13.05 -1.31 31.25
N VAL A 380 -12.08 -2.19 31.51
CA VAL A 380 -10.91 -2.40 30.66
C VAL A 380 -10.96 -3.73 29.93
N LYS A 381 -10.41 -3.78 28.72
CA LYS A 381 -10.06 -5.03 28.04
C LYS A 381 -8.64 -5.42 28.45
N THR A 382 -8.45 -6.65 28.90
CA THR A 382 -7.15 -7.13 29.38
C THR A 382 -6.58 -8.18 28.44
N ASN A 383 -5.26 -8.15 28.25
CA ASN A 383 -4.52 -9.21 27.57
C ASN A 383 -3.16 -9.40 28.24
N SER A 384 -2.60 -10.62 28.14
CA SER A 384 -1.28 -10.97 28.65
C SER A 384 -0.42 -11.48 27.51
N TYR A 385 0.80 -10.96 27.43
CA TYR A 385 1.76 -11.30 26.39
C TYR A 385 2.93 -12.06 27.02
N PRO A 386 3.31 -13.22 26.43
CA PRO A 386 4.49 -13.95 26.87
C PRO A 386 5.74 -13.09 26.70
N ALA A 387 6.84 -13.47 27.32
CA ALA A 387 8.09 -12.73 27.23
C ALA A 387 8.58 -12.61 25.77
N PHE A 388 8.74 -11.39 25.27
CA PHE A 388 9.21 -11.08 23.93
C PHE A 388 10.17 -9.89 23.92
N ALA A 389 11.03 -9.82 22.90
CA ALA A 389 11.95 -8.71 22.73
C ALA A 389 11.25 -7.47 22.19
N LEU A 390 11.81 -6.29 22.48
CA LEU A 390 11.39 -5.05 21.84
C LEU A 390 11.56 -5.20 20.33
N ASN A 391 10.45 -5.23 19.60
CA ASN A 391 10.43 -5.37 18.16
C ASN A 391 9.47 -4.34 17.53
N TYR A 392 10.03 -3.18 17.19
CA TYR A 392 9.29 -2.11 16.52
C TYR A 392 8.90 -2.55 15.10
N ASN A 393 7.63 -2.37 14.76
CA ASN A 393 7.07 -2.75 13.45
C ASN A 393 7.20 -4.26 13.11
N ASN A 394 7.30 -5.13 14.12
CA ASN A 394 7.34 -6.59 13.96
C ASN A 394 8.35 -7.08 12.89
N THR A 395 9.59 -6.58 12.96
CA THR A 395 10.64 -7.01 12.02
C THR A 395 11.02 -8.49 12.23
N SER A 396 11.16 -9.25 11.14
CA SER A 396 11.59 -10.66 11.19
C SER A 396 12.99 -10.89 11.78
N LEU A 397 13.81 -9.83 11.87
CA LEU A 397 15.18 -9.92 12.40
C LEU A 397 15.24 -10.14 13.91
N ILE A 398 14.23 -9.69 14.67
CA ILE A 398 14.26 -9.72 16.14
C ILE A 398 13.40 -10.87 16.70
N GLY A 399 12.49 -11.38 15.93
CA GLY A 399 11.50 -12.37 16.34
C GLY A 399 10.09 -11.78 16.36
N HIS A 400 9.11 -12.62 16.66
CA HIS A 400 7.71 -12.24 16.61
C HIS A 400 7.35 -11.25 17.72
N ASN A 401 6.57 -10.24 17.39
CA ASN A 401 5.99 -9.28 18.33
C ASN A 401 4.51 -9.63 18.57
N PRO A 402 4.14 -10.21 19.73
CA PRO A 402 2.78 -10.66 19.99
C PRO A 402 1.75 -9.51 20.08
N LEU A 403 2.20 -8.26 20.22
CA LEU A 403 1.30 -7.10 20.12
C LEU A 403 0.72 -6.93 18.71
N SER A 404 1.40 -7.45 17.68
CA SER A 404 0.90 -7.41 16.29
C SER A 404 -0.32 -8.29 16.05
N ASP A 405 -0.54 -9.30 16.90
CA ASP A 405 -1.67 -10.22 16.80
C ASP A 405 -2.88 -9.75 17.63
N ASP A 406 -2.67 -8.75 18.48
CA ASP A 406 -3.72 -8.20 19.32
C ASP A 406 -4.64 -7.27 18.53
N GLN A 407 -5.97 -7.47 18.62
CA GLN A 407 -6.95 -6.68 17.89
C GLN A 407 -6.92 -5.18 18.25
N LEU A 408 -6.53 -4.83 19.48
CA LEU A 408 -6.50 -3.45 19.95
C LEU A 408 -5.14 -2.78 19.71
N LEU A 409 -4.05 -3.54 19.84
CA LEU A 409 -2.68 -3.01 19.82
C LEU A 409 -1.96 -3.18 18.47
N SER A 410 -2.47 -4.01 17.56
CA SER A 410 -1.81 -4.30 16.29
C SER A 410 -1.49 -3.05 15.44
N SER A 411 -2.38 -2.06 15.44
CA SER A 411 -2.14 -0.79 14.74
C SER A 411 -1.15 0.15 15.47
N ALA A 412 -0.83 -0.14 16.74
CA ALA A 412 0.07 0.66 17.55
C ALA A 412 1.52 0.14 17.61
N VAL A 413 1.83 -0.97 16.91
CA VAL A 413 3.18 -1.56 16.89
C VAL A 413 4.25 -0.70 16.21
N THR A 414 3.86 0.43 15.62
CA THR A 414 4.74 1.47 15.11
C THR A 414 4.73 2.75 15.94
N THR A 415 4.15 2.71 17.16
CA THR A 415 4.04 3.89 18.02
C THR A 415 5.17 3.90 19.04
N ASP A 416 6.06 4.88 18.93
CA ASP A 416 7.22 5.06 19.81
C ASP A 416 6.88 5.07 21.30
N ASP A 417 5.82 5.79 21.69
CA ASP A 417 5.47 5.99 23.09
C ASP A 417 5.03 4.70 23.78
N LEU A 418 4.43 3.76 23.02
CA LEU A 418 4.13 2.42 23.53
C LEU A 418 5.42 1.73 23.99
N TYR A 419 6.41 1.64 23.11
CA TYR A 419 7.68 0.95 23.41
C TYR A 419 8.51 1.70 24.48
N LYS A 420 8.60 3.02 24.38
CA LYS A 420 9.31 3.83 25.37
C LYS A 420 8.72 3.72 26.77
N THR A 421 7.44 3.41 26.86
CA THR A 421 6.74 3.23 28.15
C THR A 421 6.81 1.79 28.61
N ALA A 422 6.41 0.82 27.81
CA ALA A 422 6.29 -0.58 28.22
C ALA A 422 7.65 -1.25 28.49
N PHE A 423 8.66 -1.00 27.65
CA PHE A 423 9.97 -1.68 27.72
C PHE A 423 11.00 -1.01 28.65
N LYS A 424 10.59 -0.03 29.45
CA LYS A 424 11.40 0.51 30.55
C LYS A 424 11.00 -0.03 31.92
N LEU A 425 9.87 -0.71 31.97
CA LEU A 425 9.31 -1.21 33.24
C LEU A 425 10.19 -2.29 33.82
N LYS A 426 10.28 -2.29 35.14
CA LYS A 426 10.83 -3.38 35.93
C LYS A 426 9.74 -4.39 36.24
N LYS A 427 10.12 -5.61 36.57
CA LYS A 427 9.18 -6.64 37.00
C LYS A 427 8.27 -6.13 38.10
N GLY A 428 6.97 -6.27 37.95
CA GLY A 428 5.91 -5.81 38.83
C GLY A 428 5.51 -4.34 38.68
N GLU A 429 6.26 -3.55 37.92
CA GLU A 429 5.98 -2.12 37.69
C GLU A 429 4.84 -1.90 36.72
N VAL A 430 3.99 -0.92 37.05
CA VAL A 430 2.85 -0.48 36.22
C VAL A 430 3.24 0.81 35.49
N SER A 431 2.92 0.92 34.21
CA SER A 431 3.23 2.10 33.42
C SER A 431 2.34 3.30 33.73
N SER A 432 2.76 4.49 33.31
CA SER A 432 1.83 5.58 33.03
C SER A 432 0.87 5.20 31.90
N PRO A 433 -0.31 5.85 31.77
CA PRO A 433 -1.19 5.69 30.63
C PRO A 433 -0.49 6.05 29.32
N VAL A 434 -0.76 5.29 28.27
CA VAL A 434 -0.32 5.60 26.89
C VAL A 434 -1.55 5.81 26.03
N VAL A 435 -1.71 7.04 25.52
CA VAL A 435 -2.80 7.38 24.60
C VAL A 435 -2.42 6.97 23.19
N LEU A 436 -3.14 6.03 22.60
CA LEU A 436 -2.95 5.51 21.26
C LEU A 436 -4.08 6.02 20.35
N SER A 437 -4.01 7.30 19.97
CA SER A 437 -5.06 7.99 19.22
C SER A 437 -5.42 7.30 17.91
N GLY A 438 -4.43 6.71 17.20
CA GLY A 438 -4.65 5.96 15.96
C GLY A 438 -5.43 4.67 16.15
N SER A 439 -5.29 4.03 17.32
CA SER A 439 -6.00 2.79 17.69
C SER A 439 -7.27 3.05 18.51
N ASN A 440 -7.56 4.32 18.81
CA ASN A 440 -8.71 4.74 19.61
C ASN A 440 -8.78 4.09 21.00
N ILE A 441 -7.62 3.94 21.69
CA ILE A 441 -7.49 3.36 23.03
C ILE A 441 -6.52 4.16 23.90
N VAL A 442 -6.71 4.03 25.22
CA VAL A 442 -5.69 4.34 26.22
C VAL A 442 -5.29 3.03 26.89
N VAL A 443 -4.00 2.74 26.95
CA VAL A 443 -3.50 1.48 27.50
C VAL A 443 -2.56 1.73 28.68
N VAL A 444 -2.64 0.86 29.69
CA VAL A 444 -1.71 0.76 30.81
C VAL A 444 -1.08 -0.63 30.78
N PHE A 445 0.24 -0.68 30.89
CA PHE A 445 0.99 -1.93 30.93
C PHE A 445 1.46 -2.23 32.32
N ARG A 446 1.52 -3.52 32.70
CA ARG A 446 2.31 -4.03 33.80
C ARG A 446 3.38 -4.96 33.24
N CYS A 447 4.60 -4.80 33.66
CA CYS A 447 5.64 -5.78 33.36
C CYS A 447 5.52 -6.95 34.34
N SER A 448 5.06 -8.11 33.88
CA SER A 448 4.93 -9.30 34.73
C SER A 448 6.26 -10.02 34.94
N ASP A 449 7.15 -10.00 33.94
CA ASP A 449 8.51 -10.54 34.07
C ASP A 449 9.50 -9.87 33.09
N VAL A 450 10.79 -9.91 33.45
CA VAL A 450 11.90 -9.54 32.58
C VAL A 450 12.91 -10.68 32.60
N VAL A 451 13.11 -11.30 31.43
CA VAL A 451 13.99 -12.46 31.26
C VAL A 451 15.15 -12.06 30.36
N THR A 452 16.35 -12.51 30.68
CA THR A 452 17.49 -12.44 29.76
C THR A 452 17.60 -13.79 29.03
N ALA A 453 17.45 -13.78 27.72
CA ALA A 453 17.58 -14.97 26.89
C ALA A 453 19.07 -15.28 26.68
N GLU A 454 19.50 -16.47 27.09
CA GLU A 454 20.81 -17.00 26.68
C GLU A 454 20.71 -17.42 25.20
N LYS A 455 21.61 -16.91 24.37
CA LYS A 455 21.67 -17.22 22.95
C LYS A 455 22.58 -18.40 22.71
N THR A 456 22.04 -19.43 22.12
CA THR A 456 22.76 -20.65 21.71
C THR A 456 23.47 -20.48 20.36
N ASP A 457 24.28 -21.41 19.96
CA ASP A 457 24.89 -21.43 18.62
C ASP A 457 23.79 -21.60 17.52
N ASP A 458 22.74 -22.37 17.81
CA ASP A 458 21.59 -22.53 16.90
C ASP A 458 20.83 -21.19 16.72
N ASP A 459 20.66 -20.40 17.79
CA ASP A 459 20.06 -19.07 17.69
C ASP A 459 20.91 -18.14 16.84
N ARG A 460 22.22 -18.22 16.95
CA ARG A 460 23.17 -17.44 16.16
C ARG A 460 23.10 -17.82 14.67
N GLU A 461 23.00 -19.11 14.37
CA GLU A 461 22.84 -19.59 12.99
C GLU A 461 21.48 -19.18 12.41
N ALA A 462 20.39 -19.30 13.16
CA ALA A 462 19.06 -18.84 12.76
C ALA A 462 19.04 -17.32 12.49
N CYS A 463 19.70 -16.53 13.36
CA CYS A 463 19.84 -15.09 13.17
C CYS A 463 20.63 -14.78 11.89
N ALA A 464 21.76 -15.47 11.65
CA ALA A 464 22.54 -15.31 10.43
C ALA A 464 21.72 -15.60 9.17
N ASN A 465 20.95 -16.68 9.19
CA ASN A 465 20.07 -17.08 8.08
C ASN A 465 18.99 -16.02 7.83
N THR A 466 18.38 -15.47 8.88
CA THR A 466 17.37 -14.41 8.77
C THR A 466 17.96 -13.14 8.18
N ILE A 467 19.15 -12.70 8.63
CA ILE A 467 19.85 -11.54 8.08
C ILE A 467 20.18 -11.78 6.59
N ASN A 468 20.70 -12.96 6.24
CA ASN A 468 21.02 -13.31 4.86
C ASN A 468 19.77 -13.26 3.97
N MET A 469 18.65 -13.83 4.42
CA MET A 469 17.38 -13.80 3.67
C MET A 469 16.86 -12.37 3.51
N SER A 470 16.87 -11.58 4.58
CA SER A 470 16.45 -10.18 4.55
C SER A 470 17.33 -9.36 3.58
N SER A 471 18.64 -9.53 3.64
CA SER A 471 19.57 -8.85 2.74
C SER A 471 19.34 -9.22 1.28
N LYS A 472 19.12 -10.49 0.99
CA LYS A 472 18.83 -10.97 -0.38
C LYS A 472 17.49 -10.46 -0.89
N SER A 473 16.46 -10.43 -0.06
CA SER A 473 15.12 -9.93 -0.44
C SER A 473 15.12 -8.42 -0.68
N SER A 474 15.93 -7.66 0.07
CA SER A 474 16.00 -6.20 -0.06
C SER A 474 16.72 -5.72 -1.34
N ILE A 475 17.46 -6.59 -2.02
CA ILE A 475 18.20 -6.23 -3.24
C ILE A 475 17.24 -5.77 -4.33
N ASN A 476 16.16 -6.50 -4.57
CA ASN A 476 15.20 -6.14 -5.61
C ASN A 476 14.55 -4.78 -5.35
N SER A 477 14.12 -4.51 -4.11
CA SER A 477 13.56 -3.22 -3.75
C SER A 477 14.58 -2.09 -3.86
N THR A 478 15.84 -2.33 -3.49
CA THR A 478 16.94 -1.37 -3.64
C THR A 478 17.22 -1.06 -5.11
N ILE A 479 17.24 -2.09 -5.97
CA ILE A 479 17.41 -1.92 -7.40
C ILE A 479 16.27 -1.10 -7.99
N LEU A 480 15.03 -1.42 -7.62
CA LEU A 480 13.83 -0.74 -8.14
C LEU A 480 13.71 0.72 -7.64
N ALA A 481 14.29 1.04 -6.50
CA ALA A 481 14.39 2.42 -6.00
C ALA A 481 15.53 3.24 -6.63
N SER A 482 16.29 2.68 -7.58
CA SER A 482 17.46 3.34 -8.17
C SER A 482 17.04 4.43 -9.17
N ASP A 483 17.74 5.57 -9.12
CA ASP A 483 17.64 6.68 -10.08
C ASP A 483 18.15 6.32 -11.50
N LYS A 484 18.79 5.15 -11.65
CA LYS A 484 19.26 4.62 -12.95
C LYS A 484 18.15 4.04 -13.80
N ILE A 485 16.95 3.85 -13.23
CA ILE A 485 15.79 3.35 -13.96
C ILE A 485 15.07 4.53 -14.63
N LYS A 486 14.72 4.32 -15.90
CA LYS A 486 13.74 5.13 -16.61
C LYS A 486 12.60 4.23 -17.02
N ASP A 487 11.40 4.61 -16.63
CA ASP A 487 10.16 3.90 -16.94
C ASP A 487 9.38 4.71 -17.99
N ASN A 488 9.10 4.08 -19.12
CA ASN A 488 8.27 4.64 -20.20
C ASN A 488 7.06 3.72 -20.47
N SER A 489 6.69 2.90 -19.49
CA SER A 489 5.61 1.90 -19.60
C SER A 489 4.30 2.50 -20.10
N ALA A 490 3.94 3.69 -19.62
CA ALA A 490 2.71 4.38 -20.03
C ALA A 490 2.66 4.67 -21.53
N GLU A 491 3.78 5.13 -22.13
CA GLU A 491 3.87 5.39 -23.58
C GLU A 491 3.86 4.08 -24.37
N PHE A 492 4.61 3.08 -23.91
CA PHE A 492 4.62 1.77 -24.52
C PHE A 492 3.23 1.12 -24.53
N LEU A 493 2.58 1.07 -23.36
CA LEU A 493 1.26 0.45 -23.22
C LEU A 493 0.19 1.17 -24.04
N LYS A 494 0.24 2.49 -24.11
CA LYS A 494 -0.65 3.26 -25.00
C LYS A 494 -0.53 2.83 -26.47
N VAL A 495 0.70 2.60 -26.96
CA VAL A 495 0.93 2.14 -28.34
C VAL A 495 0.59 0.66 -28.50
N PHE A 496 0.94 -0.17 -27.51
CA PHE A 496 0.70 -1.61 -27.55
C PHE A 496 -0.79 -1.94 -27.48
N LEU A 497 -1.51 -1.37 -26.51
CA LEU A 497 -2.94 -1.63 -26.29
C LEU A 497 -3.84 -0.87 -27.28
N GLY A 498 -3.44 0.33 -27.70
CA GLY A 498 -4.18 1.09 -28.72
C GLY A 498 -4.16 0.47 -30.11
N LYS A 499 -3.33 -0.55 -30.34
CA LYS A 499 -3.34 -1.38 -31.55
C LYS A 499 -4.23 -2.62 -31.42
N GLN A 500 -4.79 -2.86 -30.23
CA GLN A 500 -5.69 -3.99 -29.93
C GLN A 500 -7.18 -3.57 -29.82
N SER A 501 -7.46 -2.27 -29.83
CA SER A 501 -8.80 -1.68 -29.91
C SER A 501 -9.12 -1.30 -31.37
#